data_0dd2c793761a63331584adf5ec2253c7
#
_entry.id   0dd2c793761a63331584adf5ec2253c7
#
_cell.length_a   1.000
_cell.length_b   1.000
_cell.length_c   1.000
_cell.angle_alpha   90.00
_cell.angle_beta   90.00
_cell.angle_gamma   90.00
#
_symmetry.space_group_name_H-M   'P 1'
#
loop_
_entity.id
_entity.type
_entity.pdbx_description
1 polymer ?
#
loop_
_entity_poly.entity_id
_entity_poly.type
_entity_poly.pdbx_seq_one_letter_code
_entity_poly.pdbx_strand_id
1 'polypeptide(L)'
;STLQIGDGDHLAHLTQITTVSDFRQKHVAANGEGAPLVPYADFLLYGDEVQDRVLLNIGGISNFTYMPAKCNFDSVLSADSGPGNTLIDKVVQQYNLHPKGFDENGDIAASAQVVPELLSILLNDPYFTQSNTTSTGPEYFNTDWLDARIRQWKQQTQAVSISPHNLV
;
A
#
# COMPACT_ATOMS: atom_id res chain seq x y z
N SER A 1 14.21 5.23 0.84
CA SER A 1 14.44 6.63 0.45
C SER A 1 13.74 6.94 -0.87
N THR A 2 13.23 8.15 -1.03
CA THR A 2 12.50 8.57 -2.23
C THR A 2 13.38 9.43 -3.12
N LEU A 3 13.59 9.02 -4.37
CA LEU A 3 14.23 9.81 -5.41
C LEU A 3 13.15 10.48 -6.27
N GLN A 4 13.20 11.81 -6.38
CA GLN A 4 12.39 12.57 -7.32
C GLN A 4 13.26 13.10 -8.43
N ILE A 5 12.81 12.93 -9.68
CA ILE A 5 13.48 13.45 -10.88
C ILE A 5 12.58 14.54 -11.46
N GLY A 6 13.09 15.75 -11.54
CA GLY A 6 12.37 16.91 -12.05
C GLY A 6 13.01 18.18 -11.49
N ASP A 7 12.79 19.29 -12.19
CA ASP A 7 13.30 20.59 -11.82
C ASP A 7 12.15 21.60 -11.78
N GLY A 8 11.87 22.10 -10.58
CA GLY A 8 10.77 23.05 -10.35
C GLY A 8 11.02 24.39 -11.03
N ASP A 9 12.26 24.84 -11.11
CA ASP A 9 12.61 26.12 -11.74
C ASP A 9 12.42 26.07 -13.26
N HIS A 10 12.81 24.94 -13.89
CA HIS A 10 12.54 24.71 -15.30
C HIS A 10 11.05 24.67 -15.59
N LEU A 11 10.28 23.98 -14.74
CA LEU A 11 8.83 23.90 -14.88
C LEU A 11 8.17 25.28 -14.75
N ALA A 12 8.55 26.04 -13.73
CA ALA A 12 8.04 27.40 -13.53
C ALA A 12 8.38 28.32 -14.73
N HIS A 13 9.61 28.22 -15.24
CA HIS A 13 10.05 29.03 -16.40
C HIS A 13 9.26 28.67 -17.67
N LEU A 14 9.10 27.39 -17.97
CA LEU A 14 8.43 26.93 -19.20
C LEU A 14 6.92 27.17 -19.18
N THR A 15 6.28 27.07 -18.02
CA THR A 15 4.83 27.17 -17.89
C THR A 15 4.35 28.54 -17.47
N GLN A 16 5.23 29.39 -16.93
CA GLN A 16 4.92 30.68 -16.29
C GLN A 16 3.94 30.54 -15.12
N ILE A 17 3.89 29.35 -14.51
CA ILE A 17 3.07 29.05 -13.33
C ILE A 17 3.99 28.98 -12.11
N THR A 18 3.58 29.59 -11.00
CA THR A 18 4.29 29.45 -9.72
C THR A 18 4.41 27.98 -9.36
N THR A 19 5.64 27.50 -9.23
CA THR A 19 5.93 26.09 -8.92
C THR A 19 6.63 26.02 -7.57
N VAL A 20 6.15 25.10 -6.71
CA VAL A 20 6.78 24.78 -5.43
C VAL A 20 7.19 23.30 -5.51
N SER A 21 8.46 23.01 -5.24
CA SER A 21 9.06 21.67 -5.41
C SER A 21 9.90 21.27 -4.19
N ASP A 22 10.50 20.07 -4.25
CA ASP A 22 11.50 19.55 -3.29
C ASP A 22 11.00 19.31 -1.87
N PHE A 23 9.70 19.05 -1.69
CA PHE A 23 9.11 18.78 -0.37
C PHE A 23 9.79 17.61 0.35
N ARG A 24 10.25 16.60 -0.39
CA ARG A 24 10.82 15.37 0.17
C ARG A 24 12.31 15.48 0.49
N GLN A 25 13.02 16.29 -0.27
CA GLN A 25 14.48 16.43 -0.21
C GLN A 25 14.96 16.87 1.17
N LYS A 26 14.28 17.83 1.76
CA LYS A 26 14.63 18.33 3.10
C LYS A 26 14.46 17.26 4.18
N HIS A 27 13.41 16.45 4.09
CA HIS A 27 13.16 15.36 5.03
C HIS A 27 14.22 14.26 4.87
N VAL A 28 14.56 13.90 3.63
CA VAL A 28 15.63 12.93 3.35
C VAL A 28 16.99 13.44 3.83
N ALA A 29 17.30 14.72 3.62
CA ALA A 29 18.54 15.34 4.13
C ALA A 29 18.64 15.34 5.66
N ALA A 30 17.49 15.31 6.35
CA ALA A 30 17.40 15.16 7.80
C ALA A 30 17.34 13.69 8.28
N ASN A 31 17.75 12.73 7.44
CA ASN A 31 17.67 11.28 7.66
C ASN A 31 16.24 10.73 7.77
N GLY A 32 15.23 11.43 7.26
CA GLY A 32 13.88 10.93 7.11
C GLY A 32 13.69 10.17 5.79
N GLU A 33 12.56 9.50 5.64
CA GLU A 33 12.25 8.70 4.44
C GLU A 33 11.77 9.54 3.24
N GLY A 34 11.34 10.77 3.46
CA GLY A 34 10.76 11.64 2.43
C GLY A 34 9.31 11.30 2.07
N ALA A 35 8.73 10.32 2.75
CA ALA A 35 7.34 9.88 2.64
C ALA A 35 6.86 9.38 4.01
N PRO A 36 5.53 9.38 4.27
CA PRO A 36 4.48 10.03 3.51
C PRO A 36 4.44 11.54 3.72
N LEU A 37 3.79 12.29 2.81
CA LEU A 37 3.56 13.74 2.96
C LEU A 37 2.11 14.07 3.34
N VAL A 38 1.19 13.17 3.00
CA VAL A 38 -0.27 13.34 3.17
C VAL A 38 -0.72 13.51 4.61
N PRO A 39 -0.11 12.87 5.64
CA PRO A 39 -0.58 12.92 7.02
C PRO A 39 -0.70 14.33 7.60
N TYR A 40 0.12 15.27 7.13
CA TYR A 40 0.00 16.66 7.58
C TYR A 40 -1.29 17.31 7.05
N ALA A 41 -1.64 17.06 5.80
CA ALA A 41 -2.90 17.53 5.22
C ALA A 41 -4.08 16.81 5.85
N ASP A 42 -3.97 15.50 6.09
CA ASP A 42 -5.00 14.71 6.76
C ASP A 42 -5.31 15.28 8.15
N PHE A 43 -4.28 15.59 8.92
CA PHE A 43 -4.42 16.18 10.25
C PHE A 43 -5.14 17.53 10.21
N LEU A 44 -4.77 18.40 9.26
CA LEU A 44 -5.38 19.74 9.14
C LEU A 44 -6.84 19.69 8.68
N LEU A 45 -7.18 18.74 7.82
CA LEU A 45 -8.50 18.67 7.18
C LEU A 45 -9.48 17.78 7.94
N TYR A 46 -8.99 16.74 8.59
CA TYR A 46 -9.82 15.66 9.14
C TYR A 46 -9.61 15.41 10.63
N GLY A 47 -8.66 16.11 11.29
CA GLY A 47 -8.51 16.05 12.75
C GLY A 47 -9.83 16.42 13.45
N ASP A 48 -10.11 15.77 14.59
CA ASP A 48 -11.37 15.94 15.31
C ASP A 48 -11.13 16.11 16.82
N GLU A 49 -11.95 16.94 17.45
CA GLU A 49 -11.85 17.22 18.90
C GLU A 49 -12.48 16.12 19.78
N VAL A 50 -13.31 15.25 19.20
CA VAL A 50 -14.13 14.31 19.96
C VAL A 50 -13.87 12.86 19.58
N GLN A 51 -13.53 12.60 18.33
CA GLN A 51 -13.43 11.26 17.77
C GLN A 51 -12.03 10.98 17.24
N ASP A 52 -11.55 9.77 17.52
CA ASP A 52 -10.40 9.21 16.82
C ASP A 52 -10.77 8.98 15.35
N ARG A 53 -9.84 9.26 14.44
CA ARG A 53 -10.05 9.06 13.01
C ARG A 53 -8.95 8.23 12.39
N VAL A 54 -9.35 7.35 11.48
CA VAL A 54 -8.45 6.62 10.59
C VAL A 54 -8.82 6.96 9.16
N LEU A 55 -7.88 7.50 8.43
CA LEU A 55 -7.98 7.64 6.97
C LEU A 55 -7.23 6.48 6.34
N LEU A 56 -7.96 5.63 5.62
CA LEU A 56 -7.41 4.46 4.93
C LEU A 56 -7.39 4.74 3.43
N ASN A 57 -6.21 4.62 2.83
CA ASN A 57 -6.03 4.66 1.39
C ASN A 57 -5.64 3.28 0.87
N ILE A 58 -6.43 2.75 -0.08
CA ILE A 58 -6.17 1.46 -0.72
C ILE A 58 -5.84 1.70 -2.19
N GLY A 59 -4.54 1.85 -2.46
CA GLY A 59 -3.97 1.95 -3.80
C GLY A 59 -3.26 0.65 -4.18
N GLY A 60 -2.15 0.73 -4.90
CA GLY A 60 -1.28 -0.42 -5.15
C GLY A 60 -0.74 -1.01 -3.84
N ILE A 61 -0.27 -0.16 -2.96
CA ILE A 61 0.01 -0.41 -1.55
C ILE A 61 -1.07 0.31 -0.74
N SER A 62 -1.51 -0.31 0.33
CA SER A 62 -2.47 0.25 1.27
C SER A 62 -1.73 0.98 2.39
N ASN A 63 -2.22 2.15 2.79
CA ASN A 63 -1.66 2.94 3.89
C ASN A 63 -2.77 3.62 4.70
N PHE A 64 -2.43 4.04 5.90
CA PHE A 64 -3.36 4.73 6.77
C PHE A 64 -2.72 5.91 7.49
N THR A 65 -3.58 6.85 7.88
CA THR A 65 -3.27 7.93 8.83
C THR A 65 -4.24 7.80 10.02
N TYR A 66 -3.71 7.58 11.22
CA TYR A 66 -4.49 7.54 12.46
C TYR A 66 -4.28 8.84 13.24
N MET A 67 -5.38 9.46 13.62
CA MET A 67 -5.44 10.70 14.37
C MET A 67 -6.30 10.51 15.61
N PRO A 68 -5.70 10.46 16.82
CA PRO A 68 -6.47 10.48 18.07
C PRO A 68 -7.29 11.76 18.21
N ALA A 69 -8.40 11.69 18.94
CA ALA A 69 -9.18 12.88 19.30
C ALA A 69 -8.30 13.90 20.03
N LYS A 70 -8.46 15.18 19.72
CA LYS A 70 -7.68 16.29 20.32
C LYS A 70 -6.16 16.15 20.16
N CYS A 71 -5.70 15.38 19.19
CA CYS A 71 -4.26 15.21 18.99
C CYS A 71 -3.59 16.48 18.48
N ASN A 72 -2.30 16.60 18.77
CA ASN A 72 -1.40 17.44 18.01
C ASN A 72 -0.78 16.60 16.87
N PHE A 73 -0.08 17.25 15.96
CA PHE A 73 0.52 16.54 14.81
C PHE A 73 1.55 15.48 15.24
N ASP A 74 2.23 15.66 16.35
CA ASP A 74 3.23 14.70 16.85
C ASP A 74 2.61 13.36 17.29
N SER A 75 1.28 13.34 17.52
CA SER A 75 0.53 12.14 17.89
C SER A 75 -0.09 11.42 16.69
N VAL A 76 0.05 11.98 15.50
CA VAL A 76 -0.45 11.36 14.27
C VAL A 76 0.44 10.18 13.88
N LEU A 77 -0.17 9.03 13.65
CA LEU A 77 0.52 7.84 13.15
C LEU A 77 0.16 7.60 11.69
N SER A 78 1.16 7.35 10.88
CA SER A 78 0.94 6.98 9.48
C SER A 78 1.91 5.89 9.08
N ALA A 79 1.39 4.90 8.36
CA ALA A 79 2.18 3.77 7.88
C ALA A 79 1.53 3.08 6.68
N ASP A 80 2.32 2.33 5.96
CA ASP A 80 1.79 1.35 5.03
C ASP A 80 1.20 0.17 5.82
N SER A 81 0.03 -0.30 5.39
CA SER A 81 -0.68 -1.43 6.01
C SER A 81 -0.48 -2.75 5.27
N GLY A 82 0.17 -2.71 4.11
CA GLY A 82 0.47 -3.88 3.31
C GLY A 82 0.07 -3.74 1.84
N PRO A 83 0.02 -4.84 1.09
CA PRO A 83 -0.37 -4.81 -0.31
C PRO A 83 -1.85 -4.42 -0.45
N GLY A 84 -2.13 -3.62 -1.46
CA GLY A 84 -3.48 -3.34 -1.94
C GLY A 84 -3.68 -3.98 -3.32
N ASN A 85 -4.03 -3.17 -4.32
CA ASN A 85 -4.35 -3.66 -5.66
C ASN A 85 -3.16 -4.26 -6.41
N THR A 86 -1.91 -3.97 -6.01
CA THR A 86 -0.72 -4.43 -6.77
C THR A 86 -0.70 -5.95 -6.95
N LEU A 87 -0.99 -6.73 -5.90
CA LEU A 87 -1.00 -8.20 -6.01
C LEU A 87 -2.23 -8.69 -6.78
N ILE A 88 -3.39 -8.08 -6.55
CA ILE A 88 -4.65 -8.39 -7.27
C ILE A 88 -4.44 -8.21 -8.77
N ASP A 89 -3.97 -7.03 -9.18
CA ASP A 89 -3.73 -6.72 -10.60
C ASP A 89 -2.71 -7.69 -11.22
N LYS A 90 -1.65 -8.04 -10.49
CA LYS A 90 -0.66 -9.01 -10.95
C LYS A 90 -1.25 -10.40 -11.19
N VAL A 91 -2.12 -10.87 -10.30
CA VAL A 91 -2.83 -12.14 -10.48
C VAL A 91 -3.76 -12.07 -11.70
N VAL A 92 -4.56 -11.01 -11.81
CA VAL A 92 -5.46 -10.81 -12.96
C VAL A 92 -4.71 -10.81 -14.27
N GLN A 93 -3.56 -10.12 -14.33
CA GLN A 93 -2.69 -10.07 -15.53
C GLN A 93 -2.03 -11.41 -15.83
N GLN A 94 -1.45 -12.06 -14.83
CA GLN A 94 -0.74 -13.33 -14.97
C GLN A 94 -1.63 -14.45 -15.50
N TYR A 95 -2.88 -14.49 -15.06
CA TYR A 95 -3.84 -15.52 -15.44
C TYR A 95 -4.83 -15.06 -16.52
N ASN A 96 -4.69 -13.85 -17.05
CA ASN A 96 -5.58 -13.26 -18.07
C ASN A 96 -7.06 -13.32 -17.65
N LEU A 97 -7.36 -13.03 -16.39
CA LEU A 97 -8.72 -13.15 -15.84
C LEU A 97 -9.65 -12.02 -16.33
N HIS A 98 -9.09 -10.88 -16.70
CA HIS A 98 -9.84 -9.74 -17.21
C HIS A 98 -9.02 -8.95 -18.26
N PRO A 99 -9.62 -8.51 -19.38
CA PRO A 99 -8.89 -7.84 -20.46
C PRO A 99 -8.27 -6.49 -20.07
N LYS A 100 -8.79 -5.83 -19.03
CA LYS A 100 -8.23 -4.57 -18.51
C LYS A 100 -7.06 -4.78 -17.56
N GLY A 101 -6.75 -6.01 -17.16
CA GLY A 101 -5.62 -6.35 -16.29
C GLY A 101 -5.82 -6.00 -14.82
N PHE A 102 -7.06 -5.79 -14.37
CA PHE A 102 -7.45 -5.57 -12.97
C PHE A 102 -8.86 -6.13 -12.72
N ASP A 103 -9.22 -6.32 -11.46
CA ASP A 103 -10.55 -6.78 -11.05
C ASP A 103 -11.55 -5.62 -11.08
N GLU A 104 -12.29 -5.51 -12.17
CA GLU A 104 -13.28 -4.44 -12.35
C GLU A 104 -14.47 -4.67 -11.42
N ASN A 105 -14.75 -3.70 -10.56
CA ASN A 105 -15.82 -3.72 -9.55
C ASN A 105 -15.68 -4.83 -8.48
N GLY A 106 -14.58 -5.57 -8.44
CA GLY A 106 -14.42 -6.71 -7.56
C GLY A 106 -15.19 -7.95 -8.00
N ASP A 107 -15.56 -8.05 -9.30
CA ASP A 107 -16.42 -9.13 -9.81
C ASP A 107 -15.72 -10.49 -9.79
N ILE A 108 -14.41 -10.52 -10.01
CA ILE A 108 -13.60 -11.74 -9.93
C ILE A 108 -13.55 -12.23 -8.49
N ALA A 109 -13.18 -11.35 -7.57
CA ALA A 109 -13.12 -11.66 -6.13
C ALA A 109 -14.49 -12.09 -5.59
N ALA A 110 -15.58 -11.43 -6.00
CA ALA A 110 -16.94 -11.76 -5.59
C ALA A 110 -17.39 -13.14 -6.08
N SER A 111 -16.82 -13.64 -7.18
CA SER A 111 -17.09 -14.97 -7.73
C SER A 111 -16.28 -16.08 -7.06
N ALA A 112 -15.32 -15.73 -6.23
CA ALA A 112 -14.33 -16.62 -5.65
C ALA A 112 -14.66 -17.00 -4.18
N GLN A 113 -13.83 -17.82 -3.61
CA GLN A 113 -13.92 -18.21 -2.19
C GLN A 113 -12.59 -17.99 -1.50
N VAL A 114 -12.64 -17.41 -0.31
CA VAL A 114 -11.47 -17.28 0.55
C VAL A 114 -10.93 -18.68 0.89
N VAL A 115 -9.61 -18.85 0.80
CA VAL A 115 -8.89 -20.05 1.23
C VAL A 115 -8.26 -19.76 2.59
N PRO A 116 -8.89 -20.18 3.71
CA PRO A 116 -8.50 -19.74 5.06
C PRO A 116 -7.05 -20.08 5.41
N GLU A 117 -6.57 -21.25 4.99
CA GLU A 117 -5.21 -21.69 5.28
C GLU A 117 -4.17 -20.83 4.54
N LEU A 118 -4.44 -20.45 3.29
CA LEU A 118 -3.57 -19.54 2.55
C LEU A 118 -3.61 -18.14 3.16
N LEU A 119 -4.79 -17.64 3.50
CA LEU A 119 -4.94 -16.34 4.17
C LEU A 119 -4.13 -16.29 5.48
N SER A 120 -4.18 -17.36 6.28
CA SER A 120 -3.38 -17.46 7.50
C SER A 120 -1.88 -17.40 7.23
N ILE A 121 -1.40 -18.05 6.16
CA ILE A 121 0.01 -18.00 5.76
C ILE A 121 0.41 -16.58 5.32
N LEU A 122 -0.45 -15.90 4.55
CA LEU A 122 -0.22 -14.53 4.11
C LEU A 122 -0.11 -13.57 5.30
N LEU A 123 -1.04 -13.66 6.25
CA LEU A 123 -1.09 -12.80 7.44
C LEU A 123 0.02 -13.09 8.46
N ASN A 124 0.63 -14.28 8.43
CA ASN A 124 1.79 -14.61 9.26
C ASN A 124 3.12 -14.13 8.69
N ASP A 125 3.12 -13.34 7.61
CA ASP A 125 4.33 -12.72 7.11
C ASP A 125 4.96 -11.80 8.17
N PRO A 126 6.31 -11.80 8.30
CA PRO A 126 7.01 -10.92 9.24
C PRO A 126 6.63 -9.44 9.14
N TYR A 127 6.26 -8.96 7.96
CA TYR A 127 5.78 -7.60 7.77
C TYR A 127 4.58 -7.27 8.68
N PHE A 128 3.62 -8.17 8.81
CA PHE A 128 2.41 -7.96 9.61
C PHE A 128 2.58 -8.25 11.11
N THR A 129 3.64 -8.96 11.48
CA THR A 129 3.88 -9.39 12.86
C THR A 129 4.88 -8.49 13.60
N GLN A 130 5.56 -7.61 12.90
CA GLN A 130 6.51 -6.66 13.50
C GLN A 130 5.78 -5.46 14.10
N SER A 131 6.27 -4.97 15.24
CA SER A 131 5.70 -3.81 15.93
C SER A 131 6.07 -2.46 15.29
N ASN A 132 6.94 -2.46 14.30
CA ASN A 132 7.40 -1.24 13.65
C ASN A 132 6.61 -1.01 12.36
N THR A 133 5.99 0.15 12.28
CA THR A 133 5.36 0.66 11.05
C THR A 133 6.46 1.00 10.05
N THR A 134 6.64 0.15 9.04
CA THR A 134 7.64 0.36 7.98
C THR A 134 6.96 0.63 6.66
N SER A 135 7.55 1.52 5.87
CA SER A 135 7.15 1.68 4.48
C SER A 135 7.44 0.41 3.70
N THR A 136 6.53 0.06 2.79
CA THR A 136 6.64 -1.11 1.91
C THR A 136 6.27 -0.73 0.48
N GLY A 137 6.51 -1.65 -0.45
CA GLY A 137 6.24 -1.42 -1.85
C GLY A 137 6.15 -2.70 -2.67
N PRO A 138 5.98 -2.55 -3.99
CA PRO A 138 5.95 -3.68 -4.92
C PRO A 138 7.26 -4.47 -4.96
N GLU A 139 8.34 -3.92 -4.46
CA GLU A 139 9.63 -4.60 -4.30
C GLU A 139 9.56 -5.71 -3.26
N TYR A 140 8.72 -5.57 -2.22
CA TYR A 140 8.47 -6.60 -1.22
C TYR A 140 7.26 -7.45 -1.60
N PHE A 141 6.09 -6.83 -1.79
CA PHE A 141 4.85 -7.51 -2.16
C PHE A 141 4.75 -7.65 -3.68
N ASN A 142 5.38 -8.68 -4.21
CA ASN A 142 5.43 -9.00 -5.64
C ASN A 142 4.93 -10.42 -5.92
N THR A 143 4.99 -10.83 -7.18
CA THR A 143 4.58 -12.18 -7.61
C THR A 143 5.43 -13.27 -6.97
N ASP A 144 6.74 -13.05 -6.81
CA ASP A 144 7.64 -14.04 -6.20
C ASP A 144 7.28 -14.28 -4.73
N TRP A 145 6.93 -13.19 -4.00
CA TRP A 145 6.43 -13.28 -2.63
C TRP A 145 5.15 -14.11 -2.57
N LEU A 146 4.16 -13.84 -3.43
CA LEU A 146 2.90 -14.57 -3.48
C LEU A 146 3.11 -16.04 -3.82
N ASP A 147 3.93 -16.32 -4.85
CA ASP A 147 4.25 -17.68 -5.27
C ASP A 147 4.96 -18.48 -4.17
N ALA A 148 5.81 -17.85 -3.37
CA ALA A 148 6.43 -18.49 -2.22
C ALA A 148 5.38 -18.92 -1.17
N ARG A 149 4.39 -18.07 -0.89
CA ARG A 149 3.29 -18.38 0.04
C ARG A 149 2.35 -19.46 -0.49
N ILE A 150 2.06 -19.44 -1.79
CA ILE A 150 1.28 -20.50 -2.45
C ILE A 150 2.03 -21.84 -2.38
N ARG A 151 3.34 -21.86 -2.61
CA ARG A 151 4.16 -23.09 -2.46
C ARG A 151 4.12 -23.60 -1.03
N GLN A 152 4.25 -22.73 -0.03
CA GLN A 152 4.15 -23.09 1.40
C GLN A 152 2.78 -23.71 1.72
N TRP A 153 1.70 -23.08 1.27
CA TRP A 153 0.35 -23.59 1.43
C TRP A 153 0.17 -24.99 0.82
N LYS A 154 0.64 -25.20 -0.42
CA LYS A 154 0.58 -26.52 -1.08
C LYS A 154 1.32 -27.60 -0.30
N GLN A 155 2.49 -27.28 0.26
CA GLN A 155 3.27 -28.22 1.06
C GLN A 155 2.56 -28.58 2.37
N GLN A 156 1.92 -27.62 3.03
CA GLN A 156 1.23 -27.86 4.30
C GLN A 156 -0.09 -28.60 4.14
N THR A 157 -0.85 -28.31 3.09
CA THR A 157 -2.19 -28.86 2.86
C THR A 157 -2.21 -30.05 1.91
N GLN A 158 -1.08 -30.34 1.25
CA GLN A 158 -0.98 -31.32 0.17
C GLN A 158 -1.91 -31.01 -1.03
N ALA A 159 -2.35 -29.75 -1.15
CA ALA A 159 -3.20 -29.31 -2.25
C ALA A 159 -2.43 -29.26 -3.58
N VAL A 160 -3.07 -29.75 -4.65
CA VAL A 160 -2.44 -29.82 -5.98
C VAL A 160 -2.47 -28.45 -6.67
N SER A 161 -3.61 -27.76 -6.57
CA SER A 161 -3.84 -26.50 -7.28
C SER A 161 -4.76 -25.57 -6.48
N ILE A 162 -4.74 -24.30 -6.82
CA ILE A 162 -5.69 -23.29 -6.35
C ILE A 162 -6.29 -22.61 -7.58
N SER A 163 -7.56 -22.27 -7.52
CA SER A 163 -8.20 -21.47 -8.58
C SER A 163 -7.56 -20.08 -8.64
N PRO A 164 -7.20 -19.56 -9.81
CA PRO A 164 -6.72 -18.19 -9.93
C PRO A 164 -7.70 -17.15 -9.40
N HIS A 165 -9.02 -17.39 -9.49
CA HIS A 165 -10.03 -16.50 -8.91
C HIS A 165 -9.92 -16.40 -7.37
N ASN A 166 -9.54 -17.49 -6.71
CA ASN A 166 -9.35 -17.50 -5.25
C ASN A 166 -8.04 -16.81 -4.81
N LEU A 167 -7.23 -16.30 -5.74
CA LEU A 167 -6.04 -15.51 -5.48
C LEU A 167 -6.30 -14.00 -5.62
N VAL A 168 -7.43 -13.62 -6.20
CA VAL A 168 -7.92 -12.24 -6.33
C VAL A 168 -8.75 -11.86 -5.12
#